data_0973f8bba77f383cec6d77990e34f727
#
_entry.id   0973f8bba77f383cec6d77990e34f727
#
_cell.length_a   1.000
_cell.length_b   1.000
_cell.length_c   1.000
_cell.angle_alpha   90.00
_cell.angle_beta   90.00
_cell.angle_gamma   90.00
#
_symmetry.space_group_name_H-M   'P 1'
#
loop_
_entity.id
_entity.type
_entity.pdbx_description
1 polymer ?
#
loop_
_entity_poly.entity_id
_entity_poly.type
_entity_poly.pdbx_seq_one_letter_code
_entity_poly.pdbx_strand_id
1 'polypeptide(L)'
;MSEVLLEVTRGPLVENIHRGDIAVVGRDGKLKYYKGDPYKVAYLRSSLKPIQALNVFLSGAVEKYNFEDDEIALMCSSHYGEDMHRAVIDKIFNKIGLNESNLLCKGAYSINEKYKNFQLENHIKLTPANSDCSGKHCGMLASCLAKGYDIENYNSIDNPLQQDLKKLIAHICEIDESKIIIGTDGCGVPVHGMPLYNAALAFSKFTFTDDLQHELKSACDKIFDSMNENPEMVAGSGGFCTELIKHTNGKLIGKIGADGVYCLAVKGMDVGIAIKIEDGNMNRAVPPVVMRCLEELNVLTTSEMEALKNFRHEHLKNSLGETIGKVNAVFHLNEIQRSEERRVG
;
A
#
# COMPACT_ATOMS: atom_id res chain seq x y z
N MET A 1 4.12 2.06 -23.19
CA MET A 1 5.51 2.25 -22.67
C MET A 1 5.46 3.22 -21.50
N SER A 2 6.26 2.94 -20.46
CA SER A 2 6.35 3.84 -19.29
C SER A 2 6.85 5.23 -19.71
N GLU A 3 6.24 6.29 -19.16
CA GLU A 3 6.58 7.68 -19.47
C GLU A 3 7.41 8.32 -18.35
N VAL A 4 8.12 9.42 -18.66
CA VAL A 4 8.87 10.18 -17.65
C VAL A 4 7.87 10.81 -16.66
N LEU A 5 7.98 10.45 -15.39
CA LEU A 5 7.16 10.98 -14.32
C LEU A 5 7.93 11.99 -13.46
N LEU A 6 9.23 11.78 -13.30
CA LEU A 6 10.05 12.58 -12.40
C LEU A 6 11.41 12.87 -13.02
N GLU A 7 11.88 14.10 -12.82
CA GLU A 7 13.23 14.55 -13.15
C GLU A 7 14.00 14.95 -11.90
N VAL A 8 15.27 14.60 -11.90
CA VAL A 8 16.24 15.02 -10.89
C VAL A 8 17.26 15.92 -11.56
N THR A 9 17.33 17.17 -11.13
CA THR A 9 18.26 18.15 -11.71
C THR A 9 19.47 18.39 -10.81
N ARG A 10 20.58 18.76 -11.45
CA ARG A 10 21.74 19.35 -10.77
C ARG A 10 22.12 20.63 -11.54
N GLY A 11 21.95 21.78 -10.89
CA GLY A 11 22.00 23.04 -11.62
C GLY A 11 21.02 23.03 -12.80
N PRO A 12 21.45 23.37 -14.03
CA PRO A 12 20.57 23.40 -15.21
C PRO A 12 20.39 22.05 -15.90
N LEU A 13 21.11 20.99 -15.47
CA LEU A 13 21.10 19.69 -16.14
C LEU A 13 20.08 18.74 -15.48
N VAL A 14 19.28 18.04 -16.29
CA VAL A 14 18.55 16.85 -15.85
C VAL A 14 19.55 15.70 -15.73
N GLU A 15 19.88 15.34 -14.49
CA GLU A 15 20.90 14.32 -14.17
C GLU A 15 20.31 12.90 -14.17
N ASN A 16 19.06 12.77 -13.70
CA ASN A 16 18.34 11.49 -13.68
C ASN A 16 16.87 11.68 -14.02
N ILE A 17 16.26 10.60 -14.53
CA ILE A 17 14.81 10.52 -14.75
C ILE A 17 14.27 9.25 -14.11
N HIS A 18 13.02 9.29 -13.63
CA HIS A 18 12.25 8.11 -13.24
C HIS A 18 11.02 8.01 -14.14
N ARG A 19 10.87 6.86 -14.78
CA ARG A 19 9.72 6.53 -15.63
C ARG A 19 8.70 5.74 -14.82
N GLY A 20 7.45 5.74 -15.27
CA GLY A 20 6.43 4.92 -14.64
C GLY A 20 5.10 4.96 -15.36
N ASP A 21 4.13 4.33 -14.73
CA ASP A 21 2.79 4.12 -15.25
C ASP A 21 1.78 4.41 -14.14
N ILE A 22 0.65 5.03 -14.49
CA ILE A 22 -0.41 5.43 -13.58
C ILE A 22 -1.75 5.02 -14.19
N ALA A 23 -2.61 4.40 -13.38
CA ALA A 23 -4.01 4.15 -13.69
C ALA A 23 -4.90 4.81 -12.61
N VAL A 24 -5.91 5.56 -13.03
CA VAL A 24 -6.96 6.13 -12.17
C VAL A 24 -8.29 5.55 -12.66
N VAL A 25 -8.92 4.72 -11.83
CA VAL A 25 -10.12 3.96 -12.21
C VAL A 25 -11.26 4.34 -11.28
N GLY A 26 -12.41 4.66 -11.87
CA GLY A 26 -13.62 4.95 -11.13
C GLY A 26 -14.27 3.69 -10.55
N ARG A 27 -15.12 3.88 -9.55
CA ARG A 27 -15.95 2.81 -8.97
C ARG A 27 -16.84 2.12 -10.03
N ASP A 28 -17.19 2.84 -11.12
CA ASP A 28 -17.94 2.33 -12.26
C ASP A 28 -17.10 1.43 -13.21
N GLY A 29 -15.88 1.08 -12.84
CA GLY A 29 -14.95 0.28 -13.64
C GLY A 29 -14.32 1.04 -14.81
N LYS A 30 -14.57 2.34 -14.96
CA LYS A 30 -14.01 3.09 -16.07
C LYS A 30 -12.63 3.66 -15.74
N LEU A 31 -11.69 3.50 -16.66
CA LEU A 31 -10.44 4.25 -16.64
C LEU A 31 -10.78 5.74 -16.85
N LYS A 32 -10.43 6.58 -15.86
CA LYS A 32 -10.71 8.04 -15.90
C LYS A 32 -9.51 8.82 -16.40
N TYR A 33 -8.35 8.53 -15.81
CA TYR A 33 -7.08 9.16 -16.17
C TYR A 33 -5.97 8.11 -16.18
N TYR A 34 -4.91 8.40 -16.91
CA TYR A 34 -3.71 7.55 -16.95
C TYR A 34 -2.46 8.34 -17.31
N LYS A 35 -1.30 7.73 -17.05
CA LYS A 35 -0.02 8.13 -17.61
C LYS A 35 0.79 6.87 -17.90
N GLY A 36 1.48 6.83 -19.06
CA GLY A 36 2.16 5.62 -19.52
C GLY A 36 1.17 4.52 -19.91
N ASP A 37 1.37 3.31 -19.42
CA ASP A 37 0.53 2.14 -19.71
C ASP A 37 -0.32 1.75 -18.48
N PRO A 38 -1.63 2.08 -18.42
CA PRO A 38 -2.50 1.73 -17.30
C PRO A 38 -2.71 0.21 -17.14
N TYR A 39 -2.41 -0.57 -18.16
CA TYR A 39 -2.50 -2.04 -18.14
C TYR A 39 -1.15 -2.72 -17.91
N LYS A 40 -0.11 -1.95 -17.57
CA LYS A 40 1.20 -2.48 -17.16
C LYS A 40 1.04 -3.50 -16.05
N VAL A 41 1.50 -4.73 -16.28
CA VAL A 41 1.50 -5.78 -15.26
C VAL A 41 2.66 -5.53 -14.29
N ALA A 42 2.33 -5.53 -13.00
CA ALA A 42 3.30 -5.37 -11.92
C ALA A 42 2.94 -6.25 -10.72
N TYR A 43 3.93 -6.71 -9.97
CA TYR A 43 3.71 -7.25 -8.64
C TYR A 43 3.32 -6.11 -7.70
N LEU A 44 2.16 -6.22 -7.05
CA LEU A 44 1.65 -5.15 -6.20
C LEU A 44 2.34 -5.08 -4.84
N ARG A 45 3.03 -6.16 -4.44
CA ARG A 45 3.79 -6.20 -3.20
C ARG A 45 2.93 -5.75 -2.00
N SER A 46 3.55 -5.01 -1.09
CA SER A 46 2.87 -4.51 0.11
C SER A 46 1.75 -3.50 -0.14
N SER A 47 1.60 -2.95 -1.36
CA SER A 47 0.44 -2.11 -1.65
C SER A 47 -0.89 -2.87 -1.61
N LEU A 48 -0.86 -4.20 -1.79
CA LEU A 48 -2.05 -5.06 -1.75
C LEU A 48 -2.53 -5.41 -0.33
N LYS A 49 -1.78 -5.05 0.72
CA LYS A 49 -2.10 -5.47 2.10
C LYS A 49 -3.50 -5.07 2.59
N PRO A 50 -4.06 -3.87 2.28
CA PRO A 50 -5.44 -3.55 2.64
C PRO A 50 -6.46 -4.53 2.03
N ILE A 51 -6.23 -4.99 0.79
CA ILE A 51 -7.08 -6.00 0.14
C ILE A 51 -6.88 -7.38 0.78
N GLN A 52 -5.65 -7.74 1.13
CA GLN A 52 -5.38 -9.00 1.84
C GLN A 52 -6.02 -9.01 3.23
N ALA A 53 -6.10 -7.87 3.92
CA ALA A 53 -6.74 -7.75 5.23
C ALA A 53 -8.26 -8.01 5.18
N LEU A 54 -8.93 -7.84 4.03
CA LEU A 54 -10.34 -8.23 3.87
C LEU A 54 -10.55 -9.71 4.21
N ASN A 55 -9.55 -10.58 3.96
CA ASN A 55 -9.66 -12.01 4.30
C ASN A 55 -9.76 -12.25 5.83
N VAL A 56 -9.22 -11.36 6.64
CA VAL A 56 -9.32 -11.48 8.12
C VAL A 56 -10.77 -11.32 8.56
N PHE A 57 -11.53 -10.44 7.90
CA PHE A 57 -12.97 -10.28 8.11
C PHE A 57 -13.74 -11.49 7.59
N LEU A 58 -13.53 -11.85 6.33
CA LEU A 58 -14.25 -12.96 5.67
C LEU A 58 -13.96 -14.34 6.30
N SER A 59 -12.87 -14.47 7.04
CA SER A 59 -12.58 -15.67 7.83
C SER A 59 -13.34 -15.72 9.16
N GLY A 60 -13.97 -14.60 9.58
CA GLY A 60 -14.59 -14.44 10.90
C GLY A 60 -13.58 -14.18 12.02
N ALA A 61 -12.30 -13.92 11.69
CA ALA A 61 -11.27 -13.71 12.71
C ALA A 61 -11.44 -12.39 13.45
N VAL A 62 -11.93 -11.35 12.78
CA VAL A 62 -12.13 -10.02 13.42
C VAL A 62 -13.11 -10.13 14.57
N GLU A 63 -14.26 -10.74 14.34
CA GLU A 63 -15.30 -10.94 15.36
C GLU A 63 -14.86 -11.94 16.43
N LYS A 64 -14.27 -13.08 16.01
CA LYS A 64 -13.83 -14.14 16.91
C LYS A 64 -12.83 -13.68 17.94
N TYR A 65 -11.89 -12.80 17.55
CA TYR A 65 -10.82 -12.32 18.41
C TYR A 65 -11.02 -10.87 18.88
N ASN A 66 -12.13 -10.23 18.52
CA ASN A 66 -12.45 -8.83 18.85
C ASN A 66 -11.29 -7.89 18.48
N PHE A 67 -10.84 -7.92 17.21
CA PHE A 67 -9.79 -7.02 16.75
C PHE A 67 -10.27 -5.58 16.72
N GLU A 68 -9.41 -4.68 17.19
CA GLU A 68 -9.62 -3.24 17.26
C GLU A 68 -8.96 -2.52 16.07
N ASP A 69 -9.20 -1.21 15.94
CA ASP A 69 -8.77 -0.43 14.77
C ASP A 69 -7.27 -0.37 14.59
N ASP A 70 -6.50 -0.26 15.67
CA ASP A 70 -5.03 -0.28 15.64
C ASP A 70 -4.47 -1.62 15.12
N GLU A 71 -5.10 -2.74 15.50
CA GLU A 71 -4.73 -4.08 15.04
C GLU A 71 -5.06 -4.28 13.56
N ILE A 72 -6.23 -3.82 13.11
CA ILE A 72 -6.66 -3.88 11.70
C ILE A 72 -5.74 -3.01 10.84
N ALA A 73 -5.45 -1.78 11.25
CA ALA A 73 -4.51 -0.90 10.54
C ALA A 73 -3.11 -1.52 10.43
N LEU A 74 -2.64 -2.16 11.51
CA LEU A 74 -1.35 -2.86 11.50
C LEU A 74 -1.33 -4.06 10.53
N MET A 75 -2.44 -4.78 10.37
CA MET A 75 -2.54 -5.86 9.37
C MET A 75 -2.42 -5.34 7.93
N CYS A 76 -2.72 -4.07 7.68
CA CYS A 76 -2.56 -3.40 6.40
C CYS A 76 -1.15 -2.79 6.18
N SER A 77 -0.26 -2.88 7.17
CA SER A 77 0.96 -2.08 7.27
C SER A 77 2.18 -2.62 6.52
N SER A 78 3.12 -1.71 6.29
CA SER A 78 4.56 -2.00 6.21
C SER A 78 5.22 -1.15 7.28
N HIS A 79 5.12 -1.58 8.52
CA HIS A 79 5.49 -0.77 9.67
C HIS A 79 7.00 -0.70 9.91
N TYR A 80 7.41 0.33 10.62
CA TYR A 80 8.83 0.58 10.92
C TYR A 80 9.38 -0.25 12.08
N GLY A 81 8.55 -1.07 12.74
CA GLY A 81 8.96 -1.89 13.88
C GLY A 81 9.23 -1.09 15.15
N GLU A 82 8.69 0.13 15.25
CA GLU A 82 8.75 0.97 16.45
C GLU A 82 7.99 0.31 17.62
N ASP A 83 8.23 0.76 18.84
CA ASP A 83 7.67 0.14 20.06
C ASP A 83 6.14 0.06 20.04
N MET A 84 5.47 1.07 19.46
CA MET A 84 4.02 1.06 19.30
C MET A 84 3.53 -0.09 18.40
N HIS A 85 4.25 -0.40 17.32
CA HIS A 85 3.91 -1.51 16.43
C HIS A 85 4.09 -2.86 17.13
N ARG A 86 5.19 -3.00 17.87
CA ARG A 86 5.47 -4.22 18.64
C ARG A 86 4.42 -4.46 19.70
N ALA A 87 3.98 -3.40 20.42
CA ALA A 87 2.93 -3.51 21.40
C ALA A 87 1.60 -4.01 20.81
N VAL A 88 1.24 -3.54 19.60
CA VAL A 88 0.04 -4.02 18.90
C VAL A 88 0.21 -5.46 18.38
N ILE A 89 1.41 -5.87 17.93
CA ILE A 89 1.69 -7.27 17.58
C ILE A 89 1.49 -8.17 18.79
N ASP A 90 2.04 -7.80 19.95
CA ASP A 90 1.89 -8.56 21.19
C ASP A 90 0.40 -8.64 21.63
N LYS A 91 -0.36 -7.56 21.45
CA LYS A 91 -1.81 -7.50 21.69
C LYS A 91 -2.55 -8.51 20.80
N ILE A 92 -2.23 -8.57 19.50
CA ILE A 92 -2.82 -9.55 18.56
C ILE A 92 -2.46 -10.98 19.01
N PHE A 93 -1.20 -11.28 19.31
CA PHE A 93 -0.77 -12.60 19.74
C PHE A 93 -1.48 -13.05 21.03
N ASN A 94 -1.64 -12.16 22.00
CA ASN A 94 -2.40 -12.47 23.23
C ASN A 94 -3.86 -12.86 22.92
N LYS A 95 -4.50 -12.20 21.95
CA LYS A 95 -5.89 -12.50 21.56
C LYS A 95 -6.01 -13.84 20.84
N ILE A 96 -5.05 -14.20 20.00
CA ILE A 96 -5.10 -15.43 19.18
C ILE A 96 -4.41 -16.63 19.84
N GLY A 97 -3.75 -16.45 20.99
CA GLY A 97 -3.07 -17.52 21.73
C GLY A 97 -1.78 -18.04 21.08
N LEU A 98 -1.10 -17.18 20.32
CA LEU A 98 0.19 -17.47 19.66
C LEU A 98 1.28 -16.53 20.19
N ASN A 99 2.45 -16.61 19.58
CA ASN A 99 3.59 -15.71 19.84
C ASN A 99 4.45 -15.52 18.59
N GLU A 100 5.47 -14.67 18.66
CA GLU A 100 6.29 -14.30 17.51
C GLU A 100 7.05 -15.47 16.85
N SER A 101 7.23 -16.62 17.54
CA SER A 101 7.87 -17.80 16.94
C SER A 101 7.00 -18.49 15.89
N ASN A 102 5.70 -18.18 15.84
CA ASN A 102 4.78 -18.65 14.82
C ASN A 102 4.84 -17.85 13.51
N LEU A 103 5.57 -16.70 13.52
CA LEU A 103 5.76 -15.90 12.31
C LEU A 103 6.78 -16.56 11.37
N LEU A 104 6.38 -16.83 10.13
CA LEU A 104 7.26 -17.39 9.09
C LEU A 104 8.08 -16.31 8.34
N CYS A 105 8.05 -15.06 8.78
CA CYS A 105 8.97 -14.01 8.33
C CYS A 105 10.16 -13.88 9.28
N LYS A 106 11.28 -13.37 8.76
CA LYS A 106 12.46 -13.09 9.59
C LYS A 106 12.46 -11.66 10.09
N GLY A 107 13.03 -11.45 11.27
CA GLY A 107 13.32 -10.12 11.79
C GLY A 107 14.26 -9.35 10.86
N ALA A 108 13.96 -8.09 10.65
CA ALA A 108 14.72 -7.18 9.80
C ALA A 108 14.89 -5.83 10.49
N TYR A 109 15.95 -5.11 10.13
CA TYR A 109 16.05 -3.71 10.49
C TYR A 109 14.93 -2.91 9.82
N SER A 110 14.54 -1.82 10.46
CA SER A 110 13.51 -0.94 9.96
C SER A 110 13.80 -0.47 8.53
N ILE A 111 12.75 -0.38 7.72
CA ILE A 111 12.80 0.27 6.41
C ILE A 111 12.90 1.80 6.52
N ASN A 112 12.63 2.37 7.71
CA ASN A 112 12.91 3.76 8.03
C ASN A 112 14.37 3.90 8.48
N GLU A 113 15.16 4.67 7.75
CA GLU A 113 16.60 4.80 8.00
C GLU A 113 16.91 5.39 9.39
N LYS A 114 16.14 6.36 9.85
CA LYS A 114 16.32 6.97 11.17
C LYS A 114 16.10 5.94 12.27
N TYR A 115 15.03 5.16 12.19
CA TYR A 115 14.76 4.12 13.20
C TYR A 115 15.72 2.93 13.08
N LYS A 116 16.15 2.58 11.87
CA LYS A 116 17.22 1.60 11.64
C LYS A 116 18.52 2.01 12.35
N ASN A 117 18.94 3.27 12.22
CA ASN A 117 20.12 3.77 12.91
C ASN A 117 19.96 3.69 14.43
N PHE A 118 18.80 4.07 14.96
CA PHE A 118 18.47 3.88 16.37
C PHE A 118 18.58 2.41 16.80
N GLN A 119 18.06 1.47 16.01
CA GLN A 119 18.16 0.03 16.30
C GLN A 119 19.61 -0.44 16.33
N LEU A 120 20.45 0.03 15.40
CA LEU A 120 21.88 -0.32 15.32
C LEU A 120 22.66 0.25 16.52
N GLU A 121 22.47 1.54 16.85
CA GLU A 121 23.13 2.24 17.94
C GLU A 121 22.80 1.64 19.32
N ASN A 122 21.54 1.18 19.48
CA ASN A 122 21.08 0.58 20.73
C ASN A 122 21.17 -0.96 20.74
N HIS A 123 21.82 -1.55 19.75
CA HIS A 123 22.02 -3.02 19.65
C HIS A 123 20.71 -3.81 19.81
N ILE A 124 19.60 -3.32 19.25
CA ILE A 124 18.31 -3.96 19.36
C ILE A 124 18.36 -5.36 18.74
N LYS A 125 18.02 -6.37 19.54
CA LYS A 125 17.91 -7.76 19.04
C LYS A 125 16.68 -7.87 18.16
N LEU A 126 16.91 -8.16 16.88
CA LEU A 126 15.83 -8.35 15.92
C LEU A 126 15.13 -9.69 16.11
N THR A 127 13.81 -9.67 16.10
CA THR A 127 12.92 -10.82 16.15
C THR A 127 11.96 -10.80 14.97
N PRO A 128 11.23 -11.88 14.66
CA PRO A 128 10.23 -11.88 13.58
C PRO A 128 9.22 -10.73 13.68
N ALA A 129 8.87 -10.26 14.88
CA ALA A 129 7.99 -9.11 15.08
C ALA A 129 8.59 -7.78 14.58
N ASN A 130 9.91 -7.67 14.34
CA ASN A 130 10.53 -6.50 13.72
C ASN A 130 10.37 -6.47 12.19
N SER A 131 9.88 -7.55 11.54
CA SER A 131 9.59 -7.52 10.12
C SER A 131 8.49 -6.51 9.84
N ASP A 132 8.67 -5.66 8.82
CA ASP A 132 7.66 -4.71 8.34
C ASP A 132 6.35 -5.38 7.87
N CYS A 133 6.39 -6.68 7.65
CA CYS A 133 5.25 -7.51 7.24
C CYS A 133 4.58 -8.26 8.40
N SER A 134 5.10 -8.20 9.64
CA SER A 134 4.61 -9.03 10.74
C SER A 134 3.12 -8.81 11.05
N GLY A 135 2.60 -7.57 10.92
CA GLY A 135 1.16 -7.28 11.06
C GLY A 135 0.30 -8.08 10.08
N LYS A 136 0.68 -8.11 8.79
CA LYS A 136 0.01 -8.94 7.78
C LYS A 136 0.06 -10.43 8.15
N HIS A 137 1.21 -10.92 8.61
CA HIS A 137 1.38 -12.31 9.03
C HIS A 137 0.52 -12.65 10.26
N CYS A 138 0.35 -11.71 11.20
CA CYS A 138 -0.60 -11.87 12.32
C CYS A 138 -2.04 -12.05 11.81
N GLY A 139 -2.49 -11.24 10.85
CA GLY A 139 -3.80 -11.39 10.23
C GLY A 139 -3.98 -12.74 9.51
N MET A 140 -2.93 -13.22 8.81
CA MET A 140 -2.94 -14.54 8.16
C MET A 140 -3.05 -15.68 9.20
N LEU A 141 -2.28 -15.62 10.29
CA LEU A 141 -2.36 -16.60 11.38
C LEU A 141 -3.74 -16.60 12.03
N ALA A 142 -4.31 -15.42 12.31
CA ALA A 142 -5.65 -15.29 12.86
C ALA A 142 -6.70 -15.90 11.94
N SER A 143 -6.59 -15.68 10.61
CA SER A 143 -7.49 -16.26 9.61
C SER A 143 -7.37 -17.78 9.57
N CYS A 144 -6.15 -18.34 9.61
CA CYS A 144 -5.95 -19.79 9.69
C CYS A 144 -6.63 -20.40 10.92
N LEU A 145 -6.41 -19.80 12.10
CA LEU A 145 -7.03 -20.28 13.36
C LEU A 145 -8.55 -20.16 13.34
N ALA A 146 -9.10 -19.13 12.73
CA ALA A 146 -10.55 -18.94 12.62
C ALA A 146 -11.20 -20.01 11.73
N LYS A 147 -10.51 -20.37 10.63
CA LYS A 147 -10.96 -21.39 9.66
C LYS A 147 -10.53 -22.83 9.99
N GLY A 148 -9.66 -23.04 10.99
CA GLY A 148 -9.08 -24.35 11.28
C GLY A 148 -8.05 -24.82 10.25
N TYR A 149 -7.36 -23.88 9.57
CA TYR A 149 -6.29 -24.18 8.64
C TYR A 149 -4.95 -24.37 9.37
N ASP A 150 -4.03 -25.10 8.74
CA ASP A 150 -2.70 -25.30 9.27
C ASP A 150 -1.91 -24.00 9.31
N ILE A 151 -1.33 -23.67 10.46
CA ILE A 151 -0.52 -22.47 10.70
C ILE A 151 0.96 -22.68 10.41
N GLU A 152 1.45 -23.94 10.29
CA GLU A 152 2.87 -24.22 10.12
C GLU A 152 3.37 -23.89 8.70
N ASN A 153 2.46 -23.82 7.73
CA ASN A 153 2.76 -23.56 6.33
C ASN A 153 1.86 -22.49 5.70
N TYR A 154 1.32 -21.54 6.50
CA TYR A 154 0.38 -20.53 6.01
C TYR A 154 0.95 -19.63 4.88
N ASN A 155 2.26 -19.64 4.67
CA ASN A 155 2.94 -18.96 3.58
C ASN A 155 3.04 -19.77 2.28
N SER A 156 2.72 -21.06 2.30
CA SER A 156 2.71 -21.90 1.09
C SER A 156 1.52 -21.56 0.21
N ILE A 157 1.76 -21.48 -1.11
CA ILE A 157 0.68 -21.29 -2.09
C ILE A 157 -0.40 -22.40 -2.01
N ASP A 158 -0.03 -23.60 -1.57
CA ASP A 158 -0.95 -24.75 -1.43
C ASP A 158 -1.78 -24.69 -0.14
N ASN A 159 -1.46 -23.79 0.81
CA ASN A 159 -2.26 -23.62 2.01
C ASN A 159 -3.65 -23.05 1.64
N PRO A 160 -4.74 -23.56 2.21
CA PRO A 160 -6.10 -23.08 1.94
C PRO A 160 -6.27 -21.57 2.14
N LEU A 161 -5.56 -20.95 3.09
CA LEU A 161 -5.52 -19.51 3.28
C LEU A 161 -5.07 -18.77 2.02
N GLN A 162 -3.99 -19.23 1.38
CA GLN A 162 -3.44 -18.55 0.19
C GLN A 162 -4.34 -18.75 -1.03
N GLN A 163 -5.06 -19.88 -1.10
CA GLN A 163 -6.09 -20.10 -2.11
C GLN A 163 -7.31 -19.19 -1.90
N ASP A 164 -7.75 -19.00 -0.66
CA ASP A 164 -8.84 -18.07 -0.33
C ASP A 164 -8.42 -16.63 -0.65
N LEU A 165 -7.19 -16.23 -0.29
CA LEU A 165 -6.62 -14.93 -0.64
C LEU A 165 -6.57 -14.69 -2.16
N LYS A 166 -6.13 -15.68 -2.93
CA LYS A 166 -6.07 -15.57 -4.40
C LYS A 166 -7.46 -15.35 -5.00
N LYS A 167 -8.47 -16.12 -4.54
CA LYS A 167 -9.86 -15.97 -4.98
C LYS A 167 -10.44 -14.61 -4.61
N LEU A 168 -10.21 -14.16 -3.38
CA LEU A 168 -10.63 -12.83 -2.92
C LEU A 168 -9.98 -11.71 -3.76
N ILE A 169 -8.67 -11.77 -3.99
CA ILE A 169 -7.95 -10.80 -4.82
C ILE A 169 -8.53 -10.80 -6.25
N ALA A 170 -8.75 -11.97 -6.85
CA ALA A 170 -9.35 -12.09 -8.18
C ALA A 170 -10.72 -11.40 -8.23
N HIS A 171 -11.57 -11.68 -7.22
CA HIS A 171 -12.91 -11.10 -7.11
C HIS A 171 -12.87 -9.56 -6.95
N ILE A 172 -12.06 -9.05 -6.02
CA ILE A 172 -11.98 -7.61 -5.73
C ILE A 172 -11.36 -6.83 -6.90
N CYS A 173 -10.33 -7.40 -7.54
CA CYS A 173 -9.65 -6.80 -8.68
C CYS A 173 -10.38 -7.02 -10.01
N GLU A 174 -11.49 -7.78 -10.02
CA GLU A 174 -12.24 -8.15 -11.23
C GLU A 174 -11.31 -8.71 -12.33
N ILE A 175 -10.49 -9.67 -11.96
CA ILE A 175 -9.54 -10.36 -12.83
C ILE A 175 -9.71 -11.88 -12.72
N ASP A 176 -9.59 -12.59 -13.84
CA ASP A 176 -9.58 -14.05 -13.83
C ASP A 176 -8.39 -14.55 -12.99
N GLU A 177 -8.64 -15.52 -12.10
CA GLU A 177 -7.59 -16.10 -11.25
C GLU A 177 -6.38 -16.63 -12.04
N SER A 178 -6.62 -17.13 -13.25
CA SER A 178 -5.57 -17.67 -14.14
C SER A 178 -4.65 -16.58 -14.69
N LYS A 179 -5.09 -15.31 -14.69
CA LYS A 179 -4.32 -14.16 -15.16
C LYS A 179 -3.49 -13.51 -14.06
N ILE A 180 -3.69 -13.89 -12.79
CA ILE A 180 -2.87 -13.42 -11.67
C ILE A 180 -1.53 -14.15 -11.71
N ILE A 181 -0.45 -13.39 -11.84
CA ILE A 181 0.91 -13.93 -11.82
C ILE A 181 1.34 -14.09 -10.37
N ILE A 182 1.71 -15.30 -9.97
CA ILE A 182 2.16 -15.58 -8.61
C ILE A 182 3.69 -15.64 -8.58
N GLY A 183 4.27 -14.94 -7.63
CA GLY A 183 5.67 -15.02 -7.22
C GLY A 183 5.78 -15.22 -5.72
N THR A 184 7.01 -15.13 -5.18
CA THR A 184 7.26 -15.15 -3.73
C THR A 184 7.76 -13.79 -3.28
N ASP A 185 7.14 -13.22 -2.25
CA ASP A 185 7.55 -11.93 -1.67
C ASP A 185 8.78 -12.09 -0.75
N GLY A 186 9.44 -10.99 -0.44
CA GLY A 186 10.59 -10.96 0.47
C GLY A 186 10.30 -11.52 1.87
N CYS A 187 9.06 -11.45 2.35
CA CYS A 187 8.62 -12.04 3.61
C CYS A 187 8.19 -13.54 3.50
N GLY A 188 8.31 -14.15 2.32
CA GLY A 188 8.08 -15.57 2.12
C GLY A 188 6.63 -15.96 1.76
N VAL A 189 5.67 -15.02 1.70
CA VAL A 189 4.31 -15.32 1.26
C VAL A 189 4.14 -15.12 -0.26
N PRO A 190 3.10 -15.68 -0.90
CA PRO A 190 2.78 -15.40 -2.29
C PRO A 190 2.58 -13.89 -2.56
N VAL A 191 3.15 -13.41 -3.66
CA VAL A 191 2.93 -12.07 -4.18
C VAL A 191 2.17 -12.13 -5.51
N HIS A 192 1.26 -11.17 -5.71
CA HIS A 192 0.31 -11.17 -6.81
C HIS A 192 0.65 -10.08 -7.82
N GLY A 193 0.83 -10.48 -9.08
CA GLY A 193 1.07 -9.61 -10.23
C GLY A 193 -0.17 -9.50 -11.08
N MET A 194 -0.53 -8.26 -11.45
CA MET A 194 -1.69 -7.96 -12.28
C MET A 194 -1.56 -6.58 -12.94
N PRO A 195 -2.44 -6.22 -13.90
CA PRO A 195 -2.46 -4.87 -14.46
C PRO A 195 -2.76 -3.80 -13.41
N LEU A 196 -2.13 -2.63 -13.54
CA LEU A 196 -2.38 -1.47 -12.65
C LEU A 196 -3.86 -1.07 -12.64
N TYR A 197 -4.54 -1.18 -13.78
CA TYR A 197 -5.98 -0.94 -13.89
C TYR A 197 -6.77 -1.77 -12.86
N ASN A 198 -6.50 -3.06 -12.75
CA ASN A 198 -7.21 -3.96 -11.83
C ASN A 198 -6.89 -3.62 -10.36
N ALA A 199 -5.65 -3.21 -10.08
CA ALA A 199 -5.27 -2.73 -8.76
C ALA A 199 -6.00 -1.43 -8.38
N ALA A 200 -6.06 -0.46 -9.30
CA ALA A 200 -6.79 0.78 -9.10
C ALA A 200 -8.30 0.52 -8.92
N LEU A 201 -8.89 -0.35 -9.75
CA LEU A 201 -10.29 -0.76 -9.61
C LEU A 201 -10.57 -1.35 -8.22
N ALA A 202 -9.69 -2.23 -7.72
CA ALA A 202 -9.85 -2.81 -6.38
C ALA A 202 -9.82 -1.74 -5.28
N PHE A 203 -8.93 -0.76 -5.37
CA PHE A 203 -8.87 0.34 -4.41
C PHE A 203 -10.08 1.28 -4.50
N SER A 204 -10.69 1.47 -5.67
CA SER A 204 -11.92 2.26 -5.78
C SER A 204 -13.08 1.68 -4.95
N LYS A 205 -13.06 0.37 -4.65
CA LYS A 205 -14.09 -0.29 -3.83
C LYS A 205 -14.08 0.12 -2.35
N PHE A 206 -13.01 0.71 -1.86
CA PHE A 206 -12.96 1.30 -0.52
C PHE A 206 -13.61 2.69 -0.44
N THR A 207 -13.96 3.32 -1.56
CA THR A 207 -14.48 4.69 -1.59
C THR A 207 -16.00 4.76 -1.52
N PHE A 208 -16.67 3.79 -2.13
CA PHE A 208 -18.12 3.62 -2.13
C PHE A 208 -18.45 2.13 -2.05
N THR A 209 -19.12 1.73 -0.99
CA THR A 209 -19.30 0.33 -0.61
C THR A 209 -20.74 -0.16 -0.67
N ASP A 210 -21.72 0.73 -0.94
CA ASP A 210 -23.15 0.41 -0.88
C ASP A 210 -23.62 -0.66 -1.89
N ASP A 211 -22.88 -0.88 -2.96
CA ASP A 211 -23.13 -1.91 -3.98
C ASP A 211 -22.40 -3.23 -3.71
N LEU A 212 -21.60 -3.30 -2.63
CA LEU A 212 -20.92 -4.50 -2.23
C LEU A 212 -21.85 -5.40 -1.38
N GLN A 213 -21.55 -6.71 -1.37
CA GLN A 213 -22.19 -7.63 -0.42
C GLN A 213 -21.90 -7.19 1.01
N HIS A 214 -22.84 -7.37 1.92
CA HIS A 214 -22.83 -6.83 3.29
C HIS A 214 -21.50 -7.06 4.04
N GLU A 215 -20.99 -8.29 4.03
CA GLU A 215 -19.74 -8.63 4.73
C GLU A 215 -18.53 -7.88 4.14
N LEU A 216 -18.46 -7.82 2.81
CA LEU A 216 -17.37 -7.13 2.11
C LEU A 216 -17.46 -5.61 2.28
N LYS A 217 -18.69 -5.06 2.24
CA LYS A 217 -18.95 -3.65 2.56
C LYS A 217 -18.41 -3.31 3.94
N SER A 218 -18.85 -4.03 4.97
CA SER A 218 -18.43 -3.80 6.35
C SER A 218 -16.90 -3.89 6.49
N ALA A 219 -16.27 -4.86 5.84
CA ALA A 219 -14.82 -5.02 5.87
C ALA A 219 -14.08 -3.84 5.18
N CYS A 220 -14.54 -3.39 4.01
CA CYS A 220 -13.95 -2.25 3.31
C CYS A 220 -14.08 -0.95 4.13
N ASP A 221 -15.28 -0.68 4.66
CA ASP A 221 -15.52 0.49 5.49
C ASP A 221 -14.62 0.47 6.73
N LYS A 222 -14.57 -0.66 7.43
CA LYS A 222 -13.78 -0.80 8.66
C LYS A 222 -12.29 -0.66 8.40
N ILE A 223 -11.73 -1.25 7.34
CA ILE A 223 -10.32 -1.08 6.96
C ILE A 223 -10.03 0.39 6.64
N PHE A 224 -10.89 1.03 5.85
CA PHE A 224 -10.72 2.44 5.52
C PHE A 224 -10.66 3.32 6.76
N ASP A 225 -11.60 3.13 7.68
CA ASP A 225 -11.71 3.89 8.92
C ASP A 225 -10.53 3.56 9.85
N SER A 226 -10.19 2.29 10.06
CA SER A 226 -9.06 1.87 10.90
C SER A 226 -7.72 2.47 10.46
N MET A 227 -7.45 2.50 9.13
CA MET A 227 -6.23 3.12 8.59
C MET A 227 -6.22 4.64 8.79
N ASN A 228 -7.38 5.31 8.74
CA ASN A 228 -7.49 6.75 8.98
C ASN A 228 -7.41 7.12 10.45
N GLU A 229 -7.94 6.30 11.35
CA GLU A 229 -7.88 6.52 12.79
C GLU A 229 -6.50 6.18 13.39
N ASN A 230 -5.77 5.26 12.74
CA ASN A 230 -4.46 4.80 13.20
C ASN A 230 -3.39 4.89 12.09
N PRO A 231 -3.13 6.06 11.52
CA PRO A 231 -2.23 6.20 10.38
C PRO A 231 -0.78 5.82 10.71
N GLU A 232 -0.33 6.02 11.97
CA GLU A 232 0.99 5.61 12.43
C GLU A 232 1.19 4.09 12.34
N MET A 233 0.12 3.29 12.49
CA MET A 233 0.18 1.83 12.33
C MET A 233 0.48 1.42 10.89
N VAL A 234 0.12 2.23 9.88
CA VAL A 234 0.26 1.86 8.46
C VAL A 234 1.71 1.85 7.98
N ALA A 235 2.54 2.76 8.50
CA ALA A 235 3.97 2.82 8.20
C ALA A 235 4.79 3.04 9.48
N GLY A 236 4.61 4.17 10.15
CA GLY A 236 5.34 4.59 11.34
C GLY A 236 5.58 6.10 11.32
N SER A 237 6.30 6.58 12.32
CA SER A 237 6.53 8.01 12.56
C SER A 237 7.17 8.70 11.34
N GLY A 238 6.48 9.69 10.78
CA GLY A 238 6.95 10.48 9.63
C GLY A 238 6.99 9.71 8.29
N GLY A 239 6.42 8.51 8.23
CA GLY A 239 6.34 7.73 7.00
C GLY A 239 5.36 8.33 5.99
N PHE A 240 5.65 8.20 4.69
CA PHE A 240 4.81 8.83 3.66
C PHE A 240 3.34 8.38 3.73
N CYS A 241 3.07 7.08 3.91
CA CYS A 241 1.68 6.61 4.06
C CYS A 241 1.02 7.22 5.30
N THR A 242 1.73 7.26 6.44
CA THR A 242 1.27 7.87 7.69
C THR A 242 0.91 9.34 7.49
N GLU A 243 1.85 10.14 6.98
CA GLU A 243 1.65 11.58 6.83
C GLU A 243 0.56 11.90 5.79
N LEU A 244 0.52 11.15 4.68
CA LEU A 244 -0.51 11.34 3.66
C LEU A 244 -1.91 11.08 4.22
N ILE A 245 -2.14 9.96 4.89
CA ILE A 245 -3.43 9.62 5.49
C ILE A 245 -3.81 10.63 6.57
N LYS A 246 -2.90 10.94 7.47
CA LYS A 246 -3.11 11.88 8.59
C LYS A 246 -3.51 13.28 8.14
N HIS A 247 -2.79 13.82 7.15
CA HIS A 247 -3.05 15.18 6.69
C HIS A 247 -4.21 15.32 5.72
N THR A 248 -4.74 14.21 5.17
CA THR A 248 -5.93 14.22 4.31
C THR A 248 -7.23 13.92 5.05
N ASN A 249 -7.17 13.62 6.34
CA ASN A 249 -8.27 13.59 7.28
C ASN A 249 -9.54 12.86 6.77
N GLY A 250 -9.41 11.57 6.50
CA GLY A 250 -10.52 10.71 6.05
C GLY A 250 -10.86 10.78 4.54
N LYS A 251 -10.14 11.58 3.75
CA LYS A 251 -10.36 11.64 2.30
C LYS A 251 -9.84 10.45 1.54
N LEU A 252 -8.78 9.84 2.03
CA LEU A 252 -8.12 8.75 1.32
C LEU A 252 -7.43 7.76 2.26
N ILE A 253 -7.13 6.60 1.72
CA ILE A 253 -6.11 5.69 2.21
C ILE A 253 -5.08 5.46 1.13
N GLY A 254 -3.83 5.25 1.52
CA GLY A 254 -2.73 5.00 0.60
C GLY A 254 -1.75 3.98 1.15
N LYS A 255 -1.25 3.11 0.28
CA LYS A 255 -0.30 2.08 0.69
C LYS A 255 0.83 1.90 -0.31
N ILE A 256 2.05 2.02 0.19
CA ILE A 256 3.27 1.76 -0.57
C ILE A 256 3.55 0.25 -0.66
N GLY A 257 4.04 -0.16 -1.83
CA GLY A 257 4.63 -1.49 -2.05
C GLY A 257 6.09 -1.36 -2.46
N ALA A 258 6.88 -2.39 -2.17
CA ALA A 258 8.27 -2.47 -2.60
C ALA A 258 8.38 -2.33 -4.13
N ASP A 259 9.56 -1.93 -4.59
CA ASP A 259 9.86 -1.74 -6.01
C ASP A 259 8.99 -0.67 -6.71
N GLY A 260 8.65 0.40 -5.98
CA GLY A 260 8.05 1.60 -6.56
C GLY A 260 6.56 1.46 -6.91
N VAL A 261 5.81 0.67 -6.16
CA VAL A 261 4.35 0.57 -6.30
C VAL A 261 3.64 1.41 -5.24
N TYR A 262 2.56 2.07 -5.61
CA TYR A 262 1.68 2.75 -4.67
C TYR A 262 0.22 2.63 -5.12
N CYS A 263 -0.68 2.31 -4.18
CA CYS A 263 -2.11 2.29 -4.45
C CYS A 263 -2.85 3.19 -3.47
N LEU A 264 -3.91 3.86 -3.96
CA LEU A 264 -4.77 4.76 -3.18
C LEU A 264 -6.24 4.48 -3.45
N ALA A 265 -7.06 4.76 -2.45
CA ALA A 265 -8.51 4.93 -2.57
C ALA A 265 -8.85 6.37 -2.17
N VAL A 266 -9.56 7.11 -3.02
CA VAL A 266 -9.88 8.53 -2.80
C VAL A 266 -11.40 8.69 -2.72
N LYS A 267 -11.93 8.87 -1.49
CA LYS A 267 -13.35 9.17 -1.24
C LYS A 267 -13.73 10.53 -1.83
N GLY A 268 -14.97 10.70 -2.24
CA GLY A 268 -15.47 11.94 -2.84
C GLY A 268 -15.20 12.09 -4.33
N MET A 269 -14.20 11.40 -4.87
CA MET A 269 -14.01 11.19 -6.30
C MET A 269 -14.41 9.78 -6.73
N ASP A 270 -14.57 8.87 -5.79
CA ASP A 270 -14.89 7.46 -5.98
C ASP A 270 -13.95 6.76 -6.96
N VAL A 271 -12.66 7.04 -6.80
CA VAL A 271 -11.59 6.47 -7.63
C VAL A 271 -10.56 5.71 -6.81
N GLY A 272 -10.02 4.66 -7.42
CA GLY A 272 -8.76 4.06 -7.03
C GLY A 272 -7.64 4.49 -7.96
N ILE A 273 -6.42 4.55 -7.44
CA ILE A 273 -5.23 4.93 -8.18
C ILE A 273 -4.16 3.86 -7.96
N ALA A 274 -3.50 3.43 -9.02
CA ALA A 274 -2.34 2.57 -8.93
C ALA A 274 -1.18 3.16 -9.73
N ILE A 275 -0.01 3.20 -9.12
CA ILE A 275 1.21 3.80 -9.65
C ILE A 275 2.32 2.76 -9.62
N LYS A 276 3.11 2.67 -10.71
CA LYS A 276 4.33 1.88 -10.77
C LYS A 276 5.49 2.72 -11.29
N ILE A 277 6.53 2.86 -10.51
CA ILE A 277 7.80 3.45 -10.92
C ILE A 277 8.66 2.35 -11.54
N GLU A 278 9.11 2.52 -12.76
CA GLU A 278 9.74 1.48 -13.58
C GLU A 278 11.03 0.91 -12.94
N ASP A 279 11.90 1.79 -12.44
CA ASP A 279 13.17 1.43 -11.79
C ASP A 279 13.02 1.02 -10.32
N GLY A 280 11.79 1.05 -9.78
CA GLY A 280 11.51 0.61 -8.41
C GLY A 280 11.92 1.60 -7.32
N ASN A 281 12.31 2.83 -7.63
CA ASN A 281 12.77 3.78 -6.63
C ASN A 281 11.62 4.29 -5.75
N MET A 282 11.53 3.73 -4.54
CA MET A 282 10.45 4.02 -3.58
C MET A 282 10.59 5.39 -2.91
N ASN A 283 11.80 5.71 -2.45
CA ASN A 283 12.00 6.86 -1.57
C ASN A 283 12.01 8.20 -2.31
N ARG A 284 12.71 8.24 -3.45
CA ARG A 284 12.84 9.46 -4.24
C ARG A 284 11.67 9.71 -5.18
N ALA A 285 11.13 8.63 -5.80
CA ALA A 285 10.18 8.82 -6.89
C ALA A 285 8.71 8.68 -6.48
N VAL A 286 8.37 7.74 -5.58
CA VAL A 286 6.97 7.47 -5.24
C VAL A 286 6.27 8.67 -4.60
N PRO A 287 6.78 9.30 -3.53
CA PRO A 287 6.06 10.39 -2.88
C PRO A 287 5.79 11.58 -3.81
N PRO A 288 6.77 12.15 -4.56
CA PRO A 288 6.49 13.27 -5.45
C PRO A 288 5.53 12.93 -6.59
N VAL A 289 5.57 11.69 -7.11
CA VAL A 289 4.65 11.24 -8.16
C VAL A 289 3.23 11.12 -7.62
N VAL A 290 3.05 10.54 -6.42
CA VAL A 290 1.73 10.48 -5.74
C VAL A 290 1.18 11.87 -5.48
N MET A 291 1.99 12.76 -4.90
CA MET A 291 1.59 14.15 -4.62
C MET A 291 1.16 14.87 -5.90
N ARG A 292 1.93 14.73 -6.98
CA ARG A 292 1.57 15.33 -8.28
C ARG A 292 0.27 14.76 -8.85
N CYS A 293 0.06 13.45 -8.72
CA CYS A 293 -1.18 12.82 -9.17
C CYS A 293 -2.40 13.38 -8.41
N LEU A 294 -2.30 13.52 -7.08
CA LEU A 294 -3.37 14.08 -6.25
C LEU A 294 -3.62 15.57 -6.53
N GLU A 295 -2.58 16.33 -6.89
CA GLU A 295 -2.70 17.73 -7.34
C GLU A 295 -3.45 17.83 -8.68
N GLU A 296 -3.06 17.04 -9.69
CA GLU A 296 -3.71 17.01 -11.01
C GLU A 296 -5.21 16.67 -10.90
N LEU A 297 -5.55 15.81 -9.92
CA LEU A 297 -6.92 15.43 -9.63
C LEU A 297 -7.67 16.41 -8.70
N ASN A 298 -7.01 17.49 -8.24
CA ASN A 298 -7.58 18.47 -7.30
C ASN A 298 -8.11 17.83 -5.98
N VAL A 299 -7.46 16.77 -5.50
CA VAL A 299 -7.82 16.08 -4.25
C VAL A 299 -7.42 16.88 -3.02
N LEU A 300 -6.24 17.51 -3.08
CA LEU A 300 -5.61 18.19 -1.95
C LEU A 300 -5.96 19.67 -1.90
N THR A 301 -6.29 20.17 -0.72
CA THR A 301 -6.39 21.60 -0.43
C THR A 301 -5.00 22.23 -0.33
N THR A 302 -4.93 23.56 -0.40
CA THR A 302 -3.67 24.30 -0.22
C THR A 302 -3.01 24.02 1.13
N SER A 303 -3.79 23.86 2.21
CA SER A 303 -3.27 23.54 3.55
C SER A 303 -2.69 22.13 3.63
N GLU A 304 -3.33 21.16 2.99
CA GLU A 304 -2.83 19.77 2.91
C GLU A 304 -1.55 19.69 2.07
N MET A 305 -1.49 20.42 0.94
CA MET A 305 -0.29 20.52 0.13
C MET A 305 0.89 21.15 0.90
N GLU A 306 0.63 22.16 1.72
CA GLU A 306 1.67 22.78 2.56
C GLU A 306 2.14 21.82 3.66
N ALA A 307 1.23 21.09 4.32
CA ALA A 307 1.58 20.11 5.33
C ALA A 307 2.44 18.94 4.75
N LEU A 308 2.17 18.57 3.50
CA LEU A 308 2.85 17.46 2.79
C LEU A 308 3.99 17.94 1.88
N LYS A 309 4.40 19.21 1.94
CA LYS A 309 5.39 19.80 1.01
C LYS A 309 6.72 19.05 0.93
N ASN A 310 7.18 18.44 2.02
CA ASN A 310 8.42 17.66 2.06
C ASN A 310 8.39 16.41 1.19
N PHE A 311 7.19 15.89 0.89
CA PHE A 311 6.98 14.75 -0.01
C PHE A 311 6.72 15.16 -1.46
N ARG A 312 6.44 16.45 -1.69
CA ARG A 312 6.15 17.01 -3.01
C ARG A 312 7.41 17.42 -3.76
N HIS A 313 8.31 18.12 -3.06
CA HIS A 313 9.53 18.65 -3.64
C HIS A 313 10.71 18.38 -2.71
N GLU A 314 11.68 17.66 -3.22
CA GLU A 314 12.94 17.48 -2.52
C GLU A 314 14.00 18.38 -3.13
N HIS A 315 14.69 19.15 -2.29
CA HIS A 315 15.86 19.93 -2.67
C HIS A 315 17.13 19.13 -2.38
N LEU A 316 17.89 18.84 -3.43
CA LEU A 316 19.20 18.22 -3.26
C LEU A 316 20.17 19.22 -2.68
N LYS A 317 20.82 18.87 -1.59
CA LYS A 317 21.79 19.72 -0.91
C LYS A 317 23.18 19.11 -0.99
N ASN A 318 24.20 19.97 -1.06
CA ASN A 318 25.59 19.58 -0.89
C ASN A 318 25.95 19.44 0.60
N SER A 319 27.19 19.08 0.89
CA SER A 319 27.70 18.95 2.26
C SER A 319 27.69 20.25 3.07
N LEU A 320 27.56 21.40 2.42
CA LEU A 320 27.47 22.74 3.05
C LEU A 320 26.01 23.15 3.29
N GLY A 321 25.02 22.30 2.91
CA GLY A 321 23.60 22.60 3.05
C GLY A 321 23.02 23.48 1.93
N GLU A 322 23.79 23.81 0.90
CA GLU A 322 23.37 24.62 -0.24
C GLU A 322 22.53 23.77 -1.21
N THR A 323 21.45 24.35 -1.74
CA THR A 323 20.62 23.69 -2.75
C THR A 323 21.37 23.63 -4.08
N ILE A 324 21.63 22.43 -4.59
CA ILE A 324 22.35 22.16 -5.84
C ILE A 324 21.48 21.56 -6.94
N GLY A 325 20.26 21.19 -6.60
CA GLY A 325 19.31 20.57 -7.53
C GLY A 325 17.96 20.33 -6.86
N LYS A 326 17.05 19.72 -7.61
CA LYS A 326 15.71 19.38 -7.13
C LYS A 326 15.20 18.10 -7.76
N VAL A 327 14.30 17.45 -7.03
CA VAL A 327 13.47 16.35 -7.51
C VAL A 327 12.11 16.94 -7.86
N ASN A 328 11.62 16.74 -9.08
CA ASN A 328 10.40 17.37 -9.57
C ASN A 328 9.58 16.42 -10.45
N ALA A 329 8.30 16.24 -10.10
CA ALA A 329 7.35 15.55 -10.97
C ALA A 329 6.98 16.44 -12.16
N VAL A 330 7.07 15.87 -13.39
CA VAL A 330 7.01 16.65 -14.65
C VAL A 330 5.91 16.17 -15.58
N PHE A 331 4.99 15.33 -15.13
CA PHE A 331 3.92 14.77 -15.94
C PHE A 331 2.59 15.52 -15.79
N HIS A 332 1.72 15.33 -16.75
CA HIS A 332 0.28 15.58 -16.67
C HIS A 332 -0.47 14.29 -16.95
N LEU A 333 -1.57 14.06 -16.23
CA LEU A 333 -2.46 12.93 -16.47
C LEU A 333 -3.21 13.10 -17.79
N ASN A 334 -3.33 12.03 -18.55
CA ASN A 334 -4.18 11.97 -19.72
C ASN A 334 -5.60 11.62 -19.28
N GLU A 335 -6.58 12.43 -19.64
CA GLU A 335 -8.00 12.17 -19.40
C GLU A 335 -8.57 11.32 -20.53
N ILE A 336 -9.37 10.30 -20.19
CA ILE A 336 -10.13 9.52 -21.18
C ILE A 336 -11.34 10.33 -21.63
N GLN A 337 -11.35 10.77 -22.90
CA GLN A 337 -12.51 11.45 -23.48
C GLN A 337 -13.61 10.43 -23.81
N ARG A 338 -14.89 10.83 -23.65
CA ARG A 338 -16.07 9.98 -23.91
C ARG A 338 -16.11 9.32 -25.29
N SER A 339 -15.35 9.81 -26.27
CA SER A 339 -15.24 9.24 -27.62
C SER A 339 -14.34 8.00 -27.70
N GLU A 340 -13.45 7.78 -26.73
CA GLU A 340 -12.50 6.66 -26.70
C GLU A 340 -13.03 5.40 -25.98
N GLU A 341 -14.11 5.54 -25.19
CA GLU A 341 -14.77 4.42 -24.48
C GLU A 341 -15.21 3.27 -25.41
N ARG A 342 -15.40 3.53 -26.71
CA ARG A 342 -15.84 2.54 -27.71
C ARG A 342 -14.71 1.66 -28.29
N ARG A 343 -13.46 1.91 -27.94
CA ARG A 343 -12.30 1.19 -28.51
C ARG A 343 -11.66 0.18 -27.56
N VAL A 344 -12.09 0.14 -26.32
CA VAL A 344 -11.49 -0.67 -25.24
C VAL A 344 -12.46 -1.74 -24.72
N GLY A 345 -13.54 -2.04 -25.45
CA GLY A 345 -14.52 -3.08 -25.15
C GLY A 345 -14.26 -4.37 -25.93
#